data_b81d640ed38b159cf4b4de35b03ff14d
#
_entry.id   b81d640ed38b159cf4b4de35b03ff14d
#
_cell.length_a   1.000
_cell.length_b   1.000
_cell.length_c   1.000
_cell.angle_alpha   90.00
_cell.angle_beta   90.00
_cell.angle_gamma   90.00
#
_symmetry.space_group_name_H-M   'P 1'
#
loop_
_entity.id
_entity.type
_entity.pdbx_description
1 polymer ?
#
loop_
_entity_poly.entity_id
_entity_poly.type
_entity_poly.pdbx_seq_one_letter_code
_entity_poly.pdbx_strand_id
1 'polypeptide(L)'
;MTVFARTKLMMYDVCFKEDPGVVELKFVGPNPAKLYSFCYNMIKSVWRAGDGDIQEETYNWTKSEEEKFRVRWVLHKDLDKFTYFWVKFTVSGSGNEKSGKATVEISPVVVTEYPQDTVWQRSLLYEMLRTFWHRAFYHGKRIDYLVECRDLTAFYAKKIKEYFKQLVEEAQ
;
A
#
# COMPACT_ATOMS: atom_id res chain seq x y z
N MET A 1 -8.07 37.07 -21.13
CA MET A 1 -7.62 35.69 -21.46
C MET A 1 -7.57 34.90 -20.17
N THR A 2 -8.45 33.95 -19.98
CA THR A 2 -8.44 33.09 -18.77
C THR A 2 -7.40 31.99 -18.99
N VAL A 3 -6.34 32.00 -18.18
CA VAL A 3 -5.34 30.93 -18.19
C VAL A 3 -5.88 29.78 -17.36
N PHE A 4 -6.08 28.63 -17.99
CA PHE A 4 -6.55 27.41 -17.33
C PHE A 4 -5.38 26.46 -17.06
N ALA A 5 -5.25 26.01 -15.81
CA ALA A 5 -4.38 24.90 -15.49
C ALA A 5 -5.08 23.58 -15.91
N ARG A 6 -4.46 22.85 -16.85
CA ARG A 6 -5.04 21.60 -17.39
C ARG A 6 -4.63 20.34 -16.63
N THR A 7 -3.72 20.47 -15.69
CA THR A 7 -3.17 19.32 -14.95
C THR A 7 -3.74 19.27 -13.54
N LYS A 8 -4.35 18.15 -13.18
CA LYS A 8 -4.75 17.85 -11.81
C LYS A 8 -3.48 17.72 -10.96
N LEU A 9 -3.40 18.46 -9.86
CA LEU A 9 -2.26 18.32 -8.96
C LEU A 9 -2.45 17.09 -8.08
N MET A 10 -1.64 16.08 -8.34
CA MET A 10 -1.52 14.91 -7.48
C MET A 10 -0.09 14.84 -6.96
N MET A 11 0.04 14.71 -5.66
CA MET A 11 1.34 14.53 -5.00
C MET A 11 1.42 13.10 -4.48
N TYR A 12 2.49 12.42 -4.85
CA TYR A 12 2.78 11.05 -4.44
C TYR A 12 3.95 11.08 -3.47
N ASP A 13 3.70 10.71 -2.24
CA ASP A 13 4.73 10.61 -1.21
C ASP A 13 4.98 9.13 -0.88
N VAL A 14 6.13 8.64 -1.30
CA VAL A 14 6.57 7.29 -0.92
C VAL A 14 6.87 7.28 0.57
N CYS A 15 6.29 6.34 1.32
CA CYS A 15 6.40 6.31 2.77
C CYS A 15 7.82 5.98 3.24
N PHE A 16 8.60 5.23 2.45
CA PHE A 16 10.01 4.96 2.70
C PHE A 16 10.87 5.68 1.67
N LYS A 17 11.84 6.46 2.13
CA LYS A 17 12.75 7.24 1.27
C LYS A 17 13.85 6.40 0.63
N GLU A 18 14.07 5.17 1.12
CA GLU A 18 15.05 4.25 0.56
C GLU A 18 14.56 3.74 -0.80
N ASP A 19 15.38 3.89 -1.82
CA ASP A 19 15.09 3.39 -3.17
C ASP A 19 15.13 1.86 -3.18
N PRO A 20 14.08 1.19 -3.69
CA PRO A 20 12.95 1.66 -4.50
C PRO A 20 11.67 2.04 -3.73
N GLY A 21 11.73 2.32 -2.43
CA GLY A 21 10.54 2.64 -1.62
C GLY A 21 9.60 1.46 -1.36
N VAL A 22 10.10 0.25 -1.58
CA VAL A 22 9.36 -1.01 -1.43
C VAL A 22 9.97 -1.82 -0.29
N VAL A 23 9.11 -2.32 0.59
CA VAL A 23 9.53 -3.25 1.64
C VAL A 23 9.38 -4.67 1.12
N GLU A 24 10.49 -5.38 1.00
CA GLU A 24 10.54 -6.78 0.55
C GLU A 24 10.81 -7.71 1.74
N LEU A 25 9.97 -8.73 1.90
CA LEU A 25 10.12 -9.77 2.93
C LEU A 25 10.22 -11.13 2.23
N LYS A 26 11.29 -11.87 2.49
CA LYS A 26 11.55 -13.21 1.91
C LYS A 26 11.30 -14.28 2.95
N PHE A 27 10.57 -15.31 2.54
CA PHE A 27 10.28 -16.50 3.31
C PHE A 27 10.85 -17.72 2.64
N VAL A 28 11.43 -18.61 3.43
CA VAL A 28 11.83 -19.96 3.03
C VAL A 28 11.37 -20.90 4.12
N GLY A 29 10.47 -21.80 3.79
CA GLY A 29 9.87 -22.70 4.77
C GLY A 29 8.69 -23.50 4.21
N PRO A 30 7.98 -24.22 5.07
CA PRO A 30 6.83 -25.03 4.68
C PRO A 30 5.59 -24.17 4.41
N ASN A 31 4.66 -24.70 3.63
CA ASN A 31 3.33 -24.12 3.41
C ASN A 31 3.29 -22.63 3.01
N PRO A 32 4.08 -22.17 2.02
CA PRO A 32 4.09 -20.76 1.63
C PRO A 32 2.71 -20.24 1.18
N ALA A 33 1.81 -21.12 0.75
CA ALA A 33 0.46 -20.79 0.33
C ALA A 33 -0.41 -20.20 1.48
N LYS A 34 -0.14 -20.57 2.73
CA LYS A 34 -0.84 -20.00 3.91
C LYS A 34 -0.64 -18.49 4.05
N LEU A 35 0.42 -17.93 3.46
CA LEU A 35 0.68 -16.51 3.48
C LEU A 35 -0.40 -15.68 2.79
N TYR A 36 -1.08 -16.22 1.78
CA TYR A 36 -2.18 -15.53 1.11
C TYR A 36 -3.24 -15.05 2.10
N SER A 37 -3.85 -15.98 2.83
CA SER A 37 -4.93 -15.66 3.76
C SER A 37 -4.46 -14.78 4.91
N PHE A 38 -3.27 -15.06 5.43
CA PHE A 38 -2.70 -14.28 6.53
C PHE A 38 -2.41 -12.84 6.12
N CYS A 39 -1.74 -12.63 4.98
CA CYS A 39 -1.44 -11.30 4.46
C CYS A 39 -2.72 -10.48 4.22
N TYR A 40 -3.73 -11.08 3.59
CA TYR A 40 -5.02 -10.40 3.33
C TYR A 40 -5.71 -9.96 4.62
N ASN A 41 -5.81 -10.87 5.62
CA ASN A 41 -6.42 -10.55 6.90
C ASN A 41 -5.63 -9.47 7.67
N MET A 42 -4.31 -9.49 7.56
CA MET A 42 -3.45 -8.48 8.17
C MET A 42 -3.60 -7.12 7.51
N ILE A 43 -3.82 -7.04 6.18
CA ILE A 43 -4.14 -5.77 5.51
C ILE A 43 -5.40 -5.16 6.16
N LYS A 44 -6.48 -5.92 6.29
CA LYS A 44 -7.72 -5.44 6.90
C LYS A 44 -7.51 -4.97 8.33
N SER A 45 -6.80 -5.76 9.13
CA SER A 45 -6.58 -5.48 10.55
C SER A 45 -5.71 -4.25 10.77
N VAL A 46 -4.55 -4.16 10.10
CA VAL A 46 -3.55 -3.10 10.32
C VAL A 46 -4.05 -1.76 9.82
N TRP A 47 -4.58 -1.70 8.60
CA TRP A 47 -5.09 -0.45 8.03
C TRP A 47 -6.56 -0.19 8.36
N ARG A 48 -7.21 -1.06 9.16
CA ARG A 48 -8.65 -0.96 9.49
C ARG A 48 -9.48 -0.77 8.21
N ALA A 49 -9.16 -1.56 7.19
CA ALA A 49 -9.75 -1.46 5.87
C ALA A 49 -11.01 -2.31 5.75
N GLY A 50 -12.04 -1.78 5.12
CA GLY A 50 -13.22 -2.53 4.71
C GLY A 50 -12.96 -3.34 3.43
N ASP A 51 -13.89 -4.22 3.07
CA ASP A 51 -13.78 -5.00 1.83
C ASP A 51 -13.80 -4.12 0.57
N GLY A 52 -14.47 -2.97 0.61
CA GLY A 52 -14.51 -2.00 -0.47
C GLY A 52 -13.20 -1.22 -0.66
N ASP A 53 -12.34 -1.18 0.35
CA ASP A 53 -11.07 -0.46 0.32
C ASP A 53 -9.94 -1.29 -0.32
N ILE A 54 -10.15 -2.60 -0.50
CA ILE A 54 -9.14 -3.54 -0.99
C ILE A 54 -9.59 -4.13 -2.32
N GLN A 55 -8.81 -3.88 -3.37
CA GLN A 55 -9.02 -4.43 -4.69
C GLN A 55 -7.97 -5.51 -4.99
N GLU A 56 -8.41 -6.69 -5.44
CA GLU A 56 -7.51 -7.69 -5.98
C GLU A 56 -7.26 -7.43 -7.47
N GLU A 57 -6.02 -7.00 -7.80
CA GLU A 57 -5.64 -6.70 -9.19
C GLU A 57 -5.17 -7.93 -9.96
N THR A 58 -4.54 -8.86 -9.25
CA THR A 58 -3.95 -10.06 -9.88
C THR A 58 -4.16 -11.24 -8.96
N TYR A 59 -4.67 -12.32 -9.53
CA TYR A 59 -4.78 -13.62 -8.88
C TYR A 59 -4.35 -14.72 -9.85
N ASN A 60 -3.12 -15.20 -9.69
CA ASN A 60 -2.58 -16.32 -10.45
C ASN A 60 -2.24 -17.44 -9.49
N TRP A 61 -2.89 -18.58 -9.61
CA TRP A 61 -2.69 -19.73 -8.75
C TRP A 61 -2.68 -21.02 -9.56
N THR A 62 -1.58 -21.73 -9.52
CA THR A 62 -1.43 -23.04 -10.19
C THR A 62 -1.21 -24.10 -9.12
N LYS A 63 -2.08 -25.10 -9.09
CA LYS A 63 -1.97 -26.26 -8.21
C LYS A 63 -1.39 -27.42 -9.00
N SER A 64 -0.18 -27.82 -8.63
CA SER A 64 0.51 -28.99 -9.11
C SER A 64 1.22 -29.67 -7.93
N GLU A 65 2.21 -30.49 -8.13
CA GLU A 65 3.05 -31.01 -7.04
C GLU A 65 3.71 -29.91 -6.22
N GLU A 66 4.04 -28.77 -6.87
CA GLU A 66 4.39 -27.53 -6.24
C GLU A 66 3.33 -26.48 -6.57
N GLU A 67 2.69 -25.92 -5.55
CA GLU A 67 1.79 -24.79 -5.73
C GLU A 67 2.59 -23.53 -6.09
N LYS A 68 2.18 -22.84 -7.15
CA LYS A 68 2.76 -21.53 -7.53
C LYS A 68 1.66 -20.49 -7.48
N PHE A 69 1.94 -19.39 -6.82
CA PHE A 69 0.96 -18.32 -6.68
C PHE A 69 1.60 -16.93 -6.80
N ARG A 70 0.83 -16.01 -7.34
CA ARG A 70 1.12 -14.58 -7.35
C ARG A 70 -0.19 -13.82 -7.23
N VAL A 71 -0.32 -13.09 -6.14
CA VAL A 71 -1.50 -12.29 -5.87
C VAL A 71 -1.06 -10.86 -5.61
N ARG A 72 -1.84 -9.90 -6.09
CA ARG A 72 -1.64 -8.48 -5.82
C ARG A 72 -2.93 -7.85 -5.36
N TRP A 73 -2.86 -7.18 -4.23
CA TRP A 73 -3.92 -6.33 -3.70
C TRP A 73 -3.49 -4.87 -3.72
N VAL A 74 -4.45 -4.01 -3.94
CA VAL A 74 -4.31 -2.55 -3.81
C VAL A 74 -5.28 -2.08 -2.74
N LEU A 75 -4.74 -1.45 -1.73
CA LEU A 75 -5.50 -0.76 -0.71
C LEU A 75 -5.66 0.70 -1.12
N HIS A 76 -6.91 1.18 -1.16
CA HIS A 76 -7.26 2.58 -1.29
C HIS A 76 -8.05 2.97 -0.03
N LYS A 77 -7.45 3.72 0.86
CA LYS A 77 -8.09 4.15 2.10
C LYS A 77 -8.04 5.65 2.25
N ASP A 78 -9.21 6.27 2.22
CA ASP A 78 -9.36 7.71 2.46
C ASP A 78 -8.98 8.06 3.90
N LEU A 79 -8.16 9.09 4.04
CA LEU A 79 -7.74 9.67 5.32
C LEU A 79 -8.51 10.96 5.60
N ASP A 80 -8.67 11.77 4.57
CA ASP A 80 -9.50 12.96 4.59
C ASP A 80 -9.97 13.33 3.17
N LYS A 81 -10.51 14.54 3.01
CA LYS A 81 -11.06 15.02 1.72
C LYS A 81 -10.04 15.08 0.58
N PHE A 82 -8.74 15.13 0.90
CA PHE A 82 -7.69 15.37 -0.09
C PHE A 82 -6.63 14.27 -0.12
N THR A 83 -6.55 13.44 0.91
CA THR A 83 -5.45 12.49 1.07
C THR A 83 -5.94 11.09 1.36
N TYR A 84 -5.31 10.11 0.73
CA TYR A 84 -5.59 8.69 0.93
C TYR A 84 -4.30 7.87 0.91
N PHE A 85 -4.33 6.71 1.54
CA PHE A 85 -3.33 5.68 1.38
C PHE A 85 -3.57 4.91 0.09
N TRP A 86 -2.52 4.72 -0.68
CA TRP A 86 -2.50 3.82 -1.82
C TRP A 86 -1.34 2.85 -1.65
N VAL A 87 -1.66 1.64 -1.18
CA VAL A 87 -0.65 0.65 -0.84
C VAL A 87 -0.84 -0.59 -1.70
N LYS A 88 0.22 -0.98 -2.41
CA LYS A 88 0.24 -2.23 -3.18
C LYS A 88 0.93 -3.31 -2.37
N PHE A 89 0.28 -4.46 -2.27
CA PHE A 89 0.79 -5.66 -1.65
C PHE A 89 0.90 -6.75 -2.71
N THR A 90 2.08 -7.28 -2.94
CA THR A 90 2.28 -8.43 -3.82
C THR A 90 2.80 -9.60 -3.00
N VAL A 91 2.10 -10.70 -3.05
CA VAL A 91 2.52 -11.96 -2.43
C VAL A 91 2.72 -12.97 -3.53
N SER A 92 3.92 -13.49 -3.65
CA SER A 92 4.27 -14.51 -4.65
C SER A 92 5.09 -15.61 -4.02
N GLY A 93 4.91 -16.82 -4.48
CA GLY A 93 5.66 -17.94 -3.95
C GLY A 93 5.43 -19.24 -4.72
N SER A 94 6.24 -20.21 -4.35
CA SER A 94 6.11 -21.58 -4.81
C SER A 94 6.55 -22.56 -3.73
N GLY A 95 5.90 -23.69 -3.65
CA GLY A 95 6.27 -24.73 -2.71
C GLY A 95 5.13 -25.71 -2.44
N ASN A 96 5.36 -26.53 -1.44
CA ASN A 96 4.42 -27.54 -0.97
C ASN A 96 4.33 -27.49 0.57
N GLU A 97 3.69 -28.49 1.16
CA GLU A 97 3.53 -28.57 2.63
C GLU A 97 4.86 -28.70 3.38
N LYS A 98 5.92 -29.19 2.73
CA LYS A 98 7.21 -29.46 3.38
C LYS A 98 8.24 -28.35 3.18
N SER A 99 8.21 -27.71 2.01
CA SER A 99 9.21 -26.69 1.68
C SER A 99 8.70 -25.76 0.58
N GLY A 100 9.18 -24.53 0.59
CA GLY A 100 8.89 -23.56 -0.45
C GLY A 100 9.54 -22.23 -0.20
N LYS A 101 9.22 -21.28 -1.07
CA LYS A 101 9.70 -19.90 -1.00
C LYS A 101 8.54 -18.96 -1.26
N ALA A 102 8.54 -17.84 -0.57
CA ALA A 102 7.60 -16.76 -0.86
C ALA A 102 8.27 -15.40 -0.67
N THR A 103 7.73 -14.42 -1.37
CA THR A 103 8.13 -13.03 -1.25
C THR A 103 6.89 -12.19 -1.04
N VAL A 104 6.93 -11.32 -0.05
CA VAL A 104 5.90 -10.31 0.23
C VAL A 104 6.50 -8.94 -0.04
N GLU A 105 5.96 -8.23 -1.01
CA GLU A 105 6.37 -6.88 -1.38
C GLU A 105 5.27 -5.89 -0.98
N ILE A 106 5.66 -4.77 -0.39
CA ILE A 106 4.77 -3.72 0.06
C ILE A 106 5.26 -2.40 -0.49
N SER A 107 4.42 -1.74 -1.30
CA SER A 107 4.72 -0.42 -1.89
C SER A 107 3.74 0.62 -1.33
N PRO A 108 4.05 1.25 -0.20
CA PRO A 108 3.16 2.19 0.46
C PRO A 108 3.38 3.61 -0.06
N VAL A 109 2.29 4.26 -0.47
CA VAL A 109 2.28 5.64 -0.96
C VAL A 109 1.14 6.40 -0.30
N VAL A 110 1.41 7.64 0.09
CA VAL A 110 0.39 8.62 0.48
C VAL A 110 0.13 9.51 -0.74
N VAL A 111 -1.11 9.56 -1.18
CA VAL A 111 -1.52 10.38 -2.31
C VAL A 111 -2.33 11.55 -1.80
N THR A 112 -1.93 12.77 -2.18
CA THR A 112 -2.70 13.99 -1.93
C THR A 112 -3.19 14.54 -3.24
N GLU A 113 -4.50 14.67 -3.39
CA GLU A 113 -5.18 15.08 -4.61
C GLU A 113 -6.11 16.25 -4.32
N TYR A 114 -5.94 17.36 -5.06
CA TYR A 114 -6.82 18.51 -4.95
C TYR A 114 -7.83 18.52 -6.08
N PRO A 115 -9.12 18.77 -5.77
CA PRO A 115 -10.17 18.79 -6.79
C PRO A 115 -9.94 19.93 -7.79
N GLN A 116 -10.17 19.65 -9.07
CA GLN A 116 -10.14 20.60 -10.19
C GLN A 116 -11.35 20.40 -11.11
N ASP A 117 -12.52 20.19 -10.52
CA ASP A 117 -13.72 19.80 -11.26
C ASP A 117 -14.47 21.01 -11.82
N THR A 118 -14.33 22.19 -11.20
CA THR A 118 -15.00 23.42 -11.59
C THR A 118 -14.08 24.36 -12.39
N VAL A 119 -14.68 25.28 -13.17
CA VAL A 119 -13.94 26.31 -13.93
C VAL A 119 -13.12 27.21 -12.99
N TRP A 120 -13.66 27.53 -11.82
CA TRP A 120 -12.96 28.29 -10.77
C TRP A 120 -11.69 27.56 -10.28
N GLN A 121 -11.79 26.26 -10.03
CA GLN A 121 -10.67 25.44 -9.54
C GLN A 121 -9.55 25.26 -10.58
N ARG A 122 -9.82 25.61 -11.85
CA ARG A 122 -8.82 25.62 -12.93
C ARG A 122 -8.22 27.01 -13.16
N SER A 123 -8.61 28.03 -12.37
CA SER A 123 -8.08 29.36 -12.47
C SER A 123 -6.71 29.50 -11.82
N LEU A 124 -5.88 30.42 -12.32
CA LEU A 124 -4.58 30.71 -11.74
C LEU A 124 -4.70 31.22 -10.30
N LEU A 125 -5.74 31.99 -9.98
CA LEU A 125 -5.98 32.50 -8.65
C LEU A 125 -6.24 31.35 -7.64
N TYR A 126 -7.06 30.38 -8.04
CA TYR A 126 -7.28 29.19 -7.22
C TYR A 126 -5.97 28.41 -6.98
N GLU A 127 -5.14 28.25 -8.00
CA GLU A 127 -3.82 27.61 -7.88
C GLU A 127 -2.92 28.30 -6.86
N MET A 128 -2.87 29.62 -6.88
CA MET A 128 -2.08 30.41 -5.92
C MET A 128 -2.61 30.23 -4.49
N LEU A 129 -3.94 30.35 -4.31
CA LEU A 129 -4.58 30.18 -3.00
C LEU A 129 -4.41 28.75 -2.47
N ARG A 130 -4.57 27.74 -3.32
CA ARG A 130 -4.37 26.34 -2.97
C ARG A 130 -2.92 26.08 -2.55
N THR A 131 -1.94 26.59 -3.30
CA THR A 131 -0.52 26.40 -3.00
C THR A 131 -0.16 27.06 -1.67
N PHE A 132 -0.67 28.27 -1.43
CA PHE A 132 -0.51 28.96 -0.15
C PHE A 132 -1.13 28.14 0.99
N TRP A 133 -2.40 27.70 0.82
CA TRP A 133 -3.12 26.91 1.82
C TRP A 133 -2.40 25.61 2.14
N HIS A 134 -1.93 24.92 1.11
CA HIS A 134 -1.16 23.68 1.27
C HIS A 134 0.10 23.92 2.10
N ARG A 135 0.87 24.95 1.77
CA ARG A 135 2.14 25.23 2.43
C ARG A 135 1.96 25.73 3.86
N ALA A 136 0.96 26.59 4.11
CA ALA A 136 0.74 27.20 5.40
C ALA A 136 0.04 26.29 6.42
N PHE A 137 -0.90 25.48 5.97
CA PHE A 137 -1.82 24.77 6.87
C PHE A 137 -1.83 23.25 6.69
N TYR A 138 -1.67 22.76 5.47
CA TYR A 138 -1.88 21.34 5.17
C TYR A 138 -0.59 20.52 5.18
N HIS A 139 0.55 21.15 4.98
CA HIS A 139 1.84 20.45 4.90
C HIS A 139 2.17 19.63 6.16
N GLY A 140 1.91 20.19 7.35
CA GLY A 140 2.10 19.46 8.62
C GLY A 140 1.28 18.19 8.68
N LYS A 141 -0.01 18.27 8.38
CA LYS A 141 -0.93 17.13 8.37
C LYS A 141 -0.51 16.04 7.38
N ARG A 142 0.00 16.44 6.21
CA ARG A 142 0.54 15.50 5.22
C ARG A 142 1.76 14.74 5.74
N ILE A 143 2.63 15.41 6.51
CA ILE A 143 3.77 14.75 7.16
C ILE A 143 3.30 13.75 8.22
N ASP A 144 2.28 14.09 9.00
CA ASP A 144 1.71 13.17 9.99
C ASP A 144 1.18 11.89 9.32
N TYR A 145 0.49 12.02 8.20
CA TYR A 145 0.05 10.86 7.40
C TYR A 145 1.21 10.01 6.84
N LEU A 146 2.34 10.65 6.48
CA LEU A 146 3.53 9.92 6.07
C LEU A 146 4.15 9.11 7.23
N VAL A 147 4.17 9.68 8.43
CA VAL A 147 4.63 8.98 9.62
C VAL A 147 3.71 7.81 9.93
N GLU A 148 2.39 8.04 9.93
CA GLU A 148 1.40 6.98 10.14
C GLU A 148 1.56 5.85 9.10
N CYS A 149 1.75 6.18 7.82
CA CYS A 149 1.98 5.20 6.77
C CYS A 149 3.22 4.32 7.04
N ARG A 150 4.31 4.93 7.51
CA ARG A 150 5.53 4.19 7.88
C ARG A 150 5.29 3.25 9.05
N ASP A 151 4.63 3.75 10.08
CA ASP A 151 4.36 2.98 11.30
C ASP A 151 3.46 1.79 11.00
N LEU A 152 2.38 1.99 10.24
CA LEU A 152 1.48 0.91 9.81
C LEU A 152 2.20 -0.13 8.95
N THR A 153 3.04 0.31 8.01
CA THR A 153 3.80 -0.60 7.16
C THR A 153 4.85 -1.38 7.95
N ALA A 154 5.55 -0.71 8.86
CA ALA A 154 6.52 -1.37 9.74
C ALA A 154 5.84 -2.39 10.66
N PHE A 155 4.68 -2.05 11.20
CA PHE A 155 3.89 -2.97 12.02
C PHE A 155 3.41 -4.19 11.23
N TYR A 156 2.89 -3.97 10.02
CA TYR A 156 2.51 -5.05 9.11
C TYR A 156 3.70 -5.98 8.80
N ALA A 157 4.84 -5.40 8.40
CA ALA A 157 6.05 -6.17 8.11
C ALA A 157 6.53 -6.99 9.31
N LYS A 158 6.43 -6.42 10.53
CA LYS A 158 6.74 -7.14 11.78
C LYS A 158 5.80 -8.34 11.95
N LYS A 159 4.49 -8.17 11.77
CA LYS A 159 3.50 -9.25 11.90
C LYS A 159 3.71 -10.37 10.87
N ILE A 160 4.07 -10.03 9.64
CA ILE A 160 4.41 -11.02 8.62
C ILE A 160 5.66 -11.81 9.02
N LYS A 161 6.70 -11.14 9.52
CA LYS A 161 7.92 -11.82 10.01
C LYS A 161 7.64 -12.73 11.23
N GLU A 162 6.77 -12.34 12.14
CA GLU A 162 6.32 -13.18 13.25
C GLU A 162 5.62 -14.44 12.73
N TYR A 163 4.74 -14.29 11.74
CA TYR A 163 4.06 -15.43 11.12
C TYR A 163 5.01 -16.36 10.34
N PHE A 164 6.05 -15.82 9.69
CA PHE A 164 7.10 -16.63 9.08
C PHE A 164 7.75 -17.58 10.09
N LYS A 165 8.03 -17.12 11.31
CA LYS A 165 8.60 -17.94 12.37
C LYS A 165 7.62 -19.03 12.83
N GLN A 166 6.34 -18.67 13.00
CA GLN A 166 5.30 -19.64 13.39
C GLN A 166 5.16 -20.76 12.36
N LEU A 167 5.17 -20.45 11.04
CA LEU A 167 5.10 -21.47 10.00
C LEU A 167 6.27 -22.45 10.03
N VAL A 168 7.47 -21.99 10.41
CA VAL A 168 8.64 -22.86 10.55
C VAL A 168 8.55 -23.70 11.81
N GLU A 169 8.08 -23.15 12.91
CA GLU A 169 7.90 -23.85 14.19
C GLU A 169 6.81 -24.94 14.13
N GLU A 170 5.69 -24.66 13.41
CA GLU A 170 4.61 -25.64 13.20
C GLU A 170 5.03 -26.90 12.39
N ALA A 171 6.15 -26.82 11.68
CA ALA A 171 6.63 -27.90 10.82
C ALA A 171 7.75 -28.75 11.46
N GLN A 172 8.20 -28.40 12.64
CA GLN A 172 9.18 -29.16 13.42
C GLN A 172 8.48 -30.13 14.38
#